data_7da756e7bfab85b4400e37ca10e1f2a7
#
_entry.id   7da756e7bfab85b4400e37ca10e1f2a7
#
_cell.length_a   1.000
_cell.length_b   1.000
_cell.length_c   1.000
_cell.angle_alpha   90.00
_cell.angle_beta   90.00
_cell.angle_gamma   90.00
#
_symmetry.space_group_name_H-M   'P 1'
#
loop_
_entity.id
_entity.type
_entity.pdbx_description
1 polymer ?
#
loop_
_entity_poly.entity_id
_entity_poly.type
_entity_poly.pdbx_seq_one_letter_code
_entity_poly.pdbx_strand_id
1 'polypeptide(L)'
;MNQFNTFALVVGLLCLIFAVWIRFRAGEKYMKLFCIGDTSLYDLQKFRVVHAAGCALVGLCAIWAAFTSGLIPILVMLAVLIVDLILIYTVCKKDGRQEH
;
A
#
# COMPACT_ATOMS: atom_id res chain seq x y z
N MET A 1 19.21 18.48 8.52
CA MET A 1 18.64 17.19 8.06
C MET A 1 19.68 16.47 7.21
N ASN A 2 19.97 15.22 7.51
CA ASN A 2 20.94 14.47 6.74
C ASN A 2 20.31 13.90 5.47
N GLN A 3 21.13 13.29 4.60
CA GLN A 3 20.66 12.76 3.34
C GLN A 3 19.59 11.67 3.50
N PHE A 4 19.75 10.84 4.52
CA PHE A 4 18.76 9.79 4.78
C PHE A 4 17.40 10.39 5.11
N ASN A 5 17.36 11.42 5.94
CA ASN A 5 16.09 12.05 6.32
C ASN A 5 15.44 12.74 5.13
N THR A 6 16.24 13.39 4.30
CA THR A 6 15.73 14.02 3.08
C THR A 6 15.18 12.98 2.13
N PHE A 7 15.91 11.88 1.96
CA PHE A 7 15.44 10.77 1.11
C PHE A 7 14.13 10.19 1.62
N ALA A 8 14.04 9.95 2.93
CA ALA A 8 12.83 9.40 3.52
C ALA A 8 11.63 10.34 3.33
N LEU A 9 11.84 11.63 3.46
CA LEU A 9 10.78 12.61 3.26
C LEU A 9 10.28 12.59 1.82
N VAL A 10 11.22 12.56 0.85
CA VAL A 10 10.84 12.51 -0.56
C VAL A 10 10.07 11.23 -0.87
N VAL A 11 10.55 10.09 -0.38
CA VAL A 11 9.87 8.81 -0.58
C VAL A 11 8.47 8.85 0.01
N GLY A 12 8.32 9.41 1.21
CA GLY A 12 7.02 9.53 1.86
C GLY A 12 6.05 10.35 1.04
N LEU A 13 6.50 11.50 0.53
CA LEU A 13 5.65 12.35 -0.29
C LEU A 13 5.25 11.66 -1.59
N LEU A 14 6.20 10.96 -2.22
CA LEU A 14 5.90 10.20 -3.45
C LEU A 14 4.91 9.08 -3.18
N CYS A 15 5.02 8.41 -2.04
CA CYS A 15 4.05 7.37 -1.66
C CYS A 15 2.65 7.94 -1.48
N LEU A 16 2.52 9.13 -0.89
CA LEU A 16 1.22 9.76 -0.73
C LEU A 16 0.61 10.13 -2.08
N ILE A 17 1.41 10.67 -2.98
CA ILE A 17 0.95 10.99 -4.32
C ILE A 17 0.53 9.71 -5.05
N PHE A 18 1.33 8.66 -4.94
CA PHE A 18 1.04 7.38 -5.56
C PHE A 18 -0.23 6.76 -4.99
N ALA A 19 -0.47 6.93 -3.69
CA ALA A 19 -1.69 6.43 -3.05
C ALA A 19 -2.94 7.08 -3.67
N VAL A 20 -2.89 8.38 -3.92
CA VAL A 20 -4.00 9.07 -4.58
C VAL A 20 -4.21 8.53 -5.99
N TRP A 21 -3.12 8.32 -6.73
CA TRP A 21 -3.22 7.76 -8.06
C TRP A 21 -3.85 6.36 -8.05
N ILE A 22 -3.41 5.52 -7.11
CA ILE A 22 -3.96 4.15 -6.97
C ILE A 22 -5.45 4.22 -6.69
N ARG A 23 -5.86 5.10 -5.79
CA ARG A 23 -7.27 5.18 -5.39
C ARG A 23 -8.19 5.53 -6.55
N PHE A 24 -7.72 6.35 -7.49
CA PHE A 24 -8.57 6.88 -8.54
C PHE A 24 -8.22 6.37 -9.94
N ARG A 25 -7.02 5.90 -10.17
CA ARG A 25 -6.54 5.60 -11.51
C ARG A 25 -6.03 4.18 -11.74
N ALA A 26 -5.70 3.44 -10.68
CA ALA A 26 -5.15 2.10 -10.85
C ALA A 26 -6.16 1.18 -11.50
N GLY A 27 -5.72 0.45 -12.53
CA GLY A 27 -6.56 -0.48 -13.26
C GLY A 27 -6.19 -1.93 -13.01
N GLU A 28 -6.81 -2.84 -13.77
CA GLU A 28 -6.56 -4.27 -13.63
C GLU A 28 -5.10 -4.64 -13.89
N LYS A 29 -4.46 -3.94 -14.82
CA LYS A 29 -3.06 -4.22 -15.12
C LYS A 29 -2.18 -4.00 -13.90
N TYR A 30 -2.48 -2.94 -13.15
CA TYR A 30 -1.76 -2.67 -11.91
C TYR A 30 -2.05 -3.76 -10.88
N MET A 31 -3.31 -4.14 -10.74
CA MET A 31 -3.71 -5.17 -9.79
C MET A 31 -3.01 -6.50 -10.08
N LYS A 32 -2.76 -6.82 -11.34
CA LYS A 32 -2.05 -8.04 -11.73
C LYS A 32 -0.66 -8.12 -11.13
N LEU A 33 -0.02 -6.99 -10.87
CA LEU A 33 1.33 -6.97 -10.32
C LEU A 33 1.37 -7.50 -8.90
N PHE A 34 0.26 -7.43 -8.19
CA PHE A 34 0.19 -7.81 -6.79
C PHE A 34 -0.61 -9.07 -6.53
N CYS A 35 -1.52 -9.40 -7.45
CA CYS A 35 -2.39 -10.55 -7.26
C CYS A 35 -1.81 -11.76 -7.97
N ILE A 36 -1.85 -12.90 -7.29
CA ILE A 36 -1.38 -14.16 -7.85
C ILE A 36 -2.58 -14.86 -8.49
N GLY A 37 -2.40 -15.29 -9.73
CA GLY A 37 -3.43 -16.01 -10.45
C GLY A 37 -4.35 -15.08 -11.23
N ASP A 38 -5.60 -15.46 -11.34
CA ASP A 38 -6.58 -14.77 -12.16
C ASP A 38 -7.10 -13.52 -11.45
N THR A 39 -6.93 -12.37 -12.08
CA THR A 39 -7.39 -11.10 -11.50
C THR A 39 -8.91 -11.02 -11.41
N SER A 40 -9.63 -11.84 -12.16
CA SER A 40 -11.09 -11.87 -12.05
C SER A 40 -11.55 -12.33 -10.68
N LEU A 41 -10.68 -12.98 -9.90
CA LEU A 41 -11.00 -13.40 -8.55
C LEU A 41 -10.95 -12.27 -7.53
N TYR A 42 -10.46 -11.10 -7.93
CA TYR A 42 -10.25 -9.96 -7.04
C TYR A 42 -11.18 -8.81 -7.41
N ASP A 43 -11.59 -8.07 -6.38
CA ASP A 43 -12.42 -6.88 -6.57
C ASP A 43 -11.51 -5.66 -6.72
N LEU A 44 -11.54 -5.06 -7.92
CA LEU A 44 -10.68 -3.92 -8.21
C LEU A 44 -10.98 -2.74 -7.29
N GLN A 45 -12.24 -2.49 -6.96
CA GLN A 45 -12.59 -1.37 -6.08
C GLN A 45 -12.01 -1.56 -4.69
N LYS A 46 -12.15 -2.77 -4.13
CA LYS A 46 -11.58 -3.06 -2.82
C LYS A 46 -10.06 -2.98 -2.86
N PHE A 47 -9.45 -3.50 -3.94
CA PHE A 47 -8.01 -3.44 -4.11
C PHE A 47 -7.52 -1.99 -4.08
N ARG A 48 -8.18 -1.11 -4.82
CA ARG A 48 -7.82 0.30 -4.86
C ARG A 48 -7.85 0.93 -3.49
N VAL A 49 -8.92 0.70 -2.74
CA VAL A 49 -9.08 1.29 -1.41
C VAL A 49 -8.02 0.75 -0.45
N VAL A 50 -7.87 -0.57 -0.41
CA VAL A 50 -6.93 -1.21 0.52
C VAL A 50 -5.49 -0.82 0.20
N HIS A 51 -5.12 -0.92 -1.07
CA HIS A 51 -3.73 -0.65 -1.45
C HIS A 51 -3.39 0.84 -1.33
N ALA A 52 -4.34 1.71 -1.67
CA ALA A 52 -4.13 3.14 -1.49
C ALA A 52 -3.96 3.50 -0.02
N ALA A 53 -4.77 2.92 0.86
CA ALA A 53 -4.63 3.14 2.29
C ALA A 53 -3.27 2.64 2.79
N GLY A 54 -2.83 1.48 2.31
CA GLY A 54 -1.52 0.94 2.67
C GLY A 54 -0.40 1.87 2.23
N CYS A 55 -0.44 2.35 0.99
CA CYS A 55 0.57 3.27 0.47
C CYS A 55 0.57 4.59 1.24
N ALA A 56 -0.60 5.10 1.60
CA ALA A 56 -0.69 6.33 2.38
C ALA A 56 -0.05 6.14 3.76
N LEU A 57 -0.32 5.00 4.41
CA LEU A 57 0.28 4.71 5.71
C LEU A 57 1.80 4.56 5.60
N VAL A 58 2.28 3.89 4.56
CA VAL A 58 3.72 3.77 4.32
C VAL A 58 4.33 5.14 4.11
N GLY A 59 3.67 6.01 3.35
CA GLY A 59 4.14 7.37 3.13
C GLY A 59 4.23 8.16 4.42
N LEU A 60 3.21 8.06 5.27
CA LEU A 60 3.23 8.74 6.57
C LEU A 60 4.34 8.19 7.47
N CYS A 61 4.56 6.89 7.45
CA CYS A 61 5.65 6.29 8.22
C CYS A 61 7.02 6.77 7.71
N ALA A 62 7.17 6.91 6.41
CA ALA A 62 8.42 7.40 5.84
C ALA A 62 8.67 8.85 6.25
N ILE A 63 7.63 9.69 6.25
CA ILE A 63 7.76 11.07 6.71
C ILE A 63 8.12 11.09 8.20
N TRP A 64 7.50 10.23 8.99
CA TRP A 64 7.84 10.10 10.40
C TRP A 64 9.30 9.73 10.57
N ALA A 65 9.79 8.77 9.77
CA ALA A 65 11.19 8.36 9.82
C ALA A 65 12.13 9.52 9.46
N ALA A 66 11.68 10.44 8.61
CA ALA A 66 12.47 11.60 8.22
C ALA A 66 12.72 12.55 9.40
N PHE A 67 11.80 12.59 10.35
CA PHE A 67 11.91 13.46 11.52
C PHE A 67 12.37 12.74 12.77
N THR A 68 12.47 11.41 12.71
CA THR A 68 12.87 10.57 13.85
C THR A 68 13.97 9.65 13.38
N SER A 69 15.09 9.62 14.07
CA SER A 69 16.21 8.77 13.64
C SER A 69 16.10 7.32 14.11
N GLY A 70 14.97 6.93 14.68
CA GLY A 70 14.81 5.58 15.22
C GLY A 70 14.38 4.55 14.18
N LEU A 71 14.44 3.29 14.57
CA LEU A 71 14.01 2.18 13.73
C LEU A 71 12.51 1.92 13.81
N ILE A 72 11.82 2.49 14.81
CA ILE A 72 10.41 2.23 15.03
C ILE A 72 9.55 2.54 13.80
N PRO A 73 9.71 3.71 13.13
CA PRO A 73 8.92 3.99 11.95
C PRO A 73 9.15 2.98 10.83
N ILE A 74 10.39 2.49 10.69
CA ILE A 74 10.73 1.52 9.66
C ILE A 74 10.04 0.19 9.95
N LEU A 75 10.05 -0.23 11.21
CA LEU A 75 9.37 -1.47 11.61
C LEU A 75 7.87 -1.38 11.40
N VAL A 76 7.26 -0.23 11.72
CA VAL A 76 5.84 0.00 11.49
C VAL A 76 5.54 -0.04 9.99
N MET A 77 6.43 0.53 9.16
CA MET A 77 6.27 0.51 7.72
C MET A 77 6.25 -0.92 7.17
N LEU A 78 7.16 -1.77 7.65
CA LEU A 78 7.20 -3.18 7.24
C LEU A 78 5.92 -3.89 7.67
N ALA A 79 5.43 -3.63 8.88
CA ALA A 79 4.19 -4.22 9.34
C ALA A 79 3.01 -3.80 8.47
N VAL A 80 2.95 -2.53 8.08
CA VAL A 80 1.89 -2.03 7.21
C VAL A 80 1.94 -2.71 5.85
N LEU A 81 3.14 -2.90 5.29
CA LEU A 81 3.28 -3.59 4.01
C LEU A 81 2.77 -5.02 4.08
N ILE A 82 3.11 -5.74 5.15
CA ILE A 82 2.67 -7.11 5.34
C ILE A 82 1.16 -7.17 5.46
N VAL A 83 0.57 -6.29 6.28
CA VAL A 83 -0.88 -6.23 6.45
C VAL A 83 -1.57 -5.89 5.13
N ASP A 84 -1.00 -4.97 4.35
CA ASP A 84 -1.55 -4.59 3.05
C ASP A 84 -1.64 -5.82 2.12
N LEU A 85 -0.57 -6.60 2.05
CA LEU A 85 -0.56 -7.80 1.21
C LEU A 85 -1.58 -8.82 1.69
N ILE A 86 -1.69 -9.01 3.01
CA ILE A 86 -2.67 -9.94 3.58
C ILE A 86 -4.08 -9.49 3.22
N LEU A 87 -4.37 -8.19 3.35
CA LEU A 87 -5.67 -7.66 3.02
C LEU A 87 -5.99 -7.81 1.54
N ILE A 88 -5.01 -7.62 0.67
CA ILE A 88 -5.21 -7.80 -0.76
C ILE A 88 -5.62 -9.24 -1.06
N TYR A 89 -4.95 -10.21 -0.43
CA TYR A 89 -5.23 -11.61 -0.72
C TYR A 89 -6.45 -12.16 0.01
N THR A 90 -6.99 -11.44 0.98
CA THR A 90 -8.16 -11.92 1.75
C THR A 90 -9.38 -11.05 1.49
N VAL A 91 -9.30 -9.75 1.77
CA VAL A 91 -10.45 -8.85 1.69
C VAL A 91 -10.79 -8.51 0.24
N CYS A 92 -9.77 -8.26 -0.57
CA CYS A 92 -10.00 -7.87 -1.96
C CYS A 92 -10.37 -9.03 -2.85
N LYS A 93 -10.06 -10.25 -2.44
CA LYS A 93 -10.39 -11.44 -3.23
C LYS A 93 -11.89 -11.67 -3.21
N LYS A 94 -12.47 -11.84 -4.38
CA LYS A 94 -13.88 -12.22 -4.47
C LYS A 94 -14.05 -13.60 -3.88
N ASP A 95 -14.96 -13.73 -2.96
CA ASP A 95 -15.18 -15.00 -2.28
C ASP A 95 -16.28 -15.77 -2.96
N GLY A 96 -15.90 -16.86 -3.62
CA GLY A 96 -16.87 -17.72 -4.27
C GLY A 96 -17.90 -18.28 -3.31
N ARG A 97 -17.57 -18.37 -2.04
CA ARG A 97 -18.54 -18.88 -1.06
C ARG A 97 -19.74 -17.97 -0.87
N GLN A 98 -19.57 -16.70 -1.17
CA GLN A 98 -20.68 -15.77 -1.03
C GLN A 98 -21.74 -15.99 -2.06
N GLU A 99 -21.46 -16.78 -3.04
CA GLU A 99 -22.39 -17.05 -4.11
C GLU A 99 -23.41 -18.13 -3.75
N HIS A 100 -23.19 -18.74 -2.65
CA HIS A 100 -24.06 -19.84 -2.24
C HIS A 100 -24.86 -19.54 -1.04
#